data_35e8032186d5944b7cb7ab9a430c9b82
#
_entry.id   35e8032186d5944b7cb7ab9a430c9b82
#
_cell.length_a   1.000
_cell.length_b   1.000
_cell.length_c   1.000
_cell.angle_alpha   90.00
_cell.angle_beta   90.00
_cell.angle_gamma   90.00
#
_symmetry.space_group_name_H-M   'P 1'
#
loop_
_entity.id
_entity.type
_entity.pdbx_description
1 polymer ?
#
loop_
_entity_poly.entity_id
_entity_poly.type
_entity_poly.pdbx_seq_one_letter_code
_entity_poly.pdbx_strand_id
1 'polypeptide(L)'
;MLHFLFVTEQNMFTQLALFLWRTSLAGLVLCTSAALAQVGDKVRLPAFAIDRTEVTIGQFDRYVRATGTVTRAEKEGGGFEFGAGWERRPGWSWRAPDGQPASADMPAVHLDFAEAQAYCSWAGGRLPTGAEWQSAGFTELRDTPEKPWLKGKTYPWTTGDSPQGANTSEADPWPRAAPAGATRAGVNGLYDMGANVWEWTSDAKGDERRTVGGSWWYGAFNMKADVQAFKPAGFYAVYIGFRCVY
;
A
#
# COMPACT_ATOMS: atom_id res chain seq x y z
N MET A 1 -75.95 32.17 52.15
CA MET A 1 -75.49 31.83 53.51
C MET A 1 -74.29 30.92 53.35
N LEU A 2 -73.13 31.40 53.78
CA LEU A 2 -71.81 30.79 53.60
C LEU A 2 -71.71 29.41 54.24
N HIS A 3 -70.96 28.50 53.57
CA HIS A 3 -70.18 27.52 54.30
C HIS A 3 -68.90 27.24 53.49
N PHE A 4 -67.79 27.70 54.07
CA PHE A 4 -66.45 27.39 53.73
C PHE A 4 -66.14 25.93 54.10
N LEU A 5 -65.46 25.23 53.22
CA LEU A 5 -64.73 24.03 53.60
C LEU A 5 -63.27 24.14 53.14
N PHE A 6 -62.45 24.28 54.16
CA PHE A 6 -60.97 24.09 54.07
C PHE A 6 -60.66 22.69 53.60
N VAL A 7 -59.81 22.56 52.56
CA VAL A 7 -59.10 21.33 52.28
C VAL A 7 -57.60 21.69 52.28
N THR A 8 -56.96 21.03 53.18
CA THR A 8 -55.57 21.20 53.58
C THR A 8 -54.58 20.84 52.50
N GLU A 9 -53.63 21.74 52.22
CA GLU A 9 -52.42 21.50 51.56
C GLU A 9 -51.49 20.62 52.41
N GLN A 10 -51.39 19.35 52.11
CA GLN A 10 -50.28 18.48 52.54
C GLN A 10 -50.35 17.21 51.69
N ASN A 11 -49.60 17.18 50.60
CA ASN A 11 -49.10 15.94 49.96
C ASN A 11 -48.47 16.20 48.60
N MET A 12 -47.77 17.33 48.42
CA MET A 12 -47.12 17.63 47.14
C MET A 12 -45.59 17.69 47.23
N PHE A 13 -45.02 17.27 48.35
CA PHE A 13 -43.54 17.34 48.52
C PHE A 13 -42.82 15.98 48.67
N THR A 14 -43.49 14.85 48.47
CA THR A 14 -42.87 13.53 48.67
C THR A 14 -42.76 12.69 47.40
N GLN A 15 -43.15 13.22 46.25
CA GLN A 15 -42.99 12.49 44.97
C GLN A 15 -41.91 13.08 44.01
N LEU A 16 -41.21 14.15 44.39
CA LEU A 16 -40.22 14.77 43.54
C LEU A 16 -38.77 14.39 43.88
N ALA A 17 -38.55 13.50 44.82
CA ALA A 17 -37.18 13.12 45.27
C ALA A 17 -36.72 11.74 44.80
N LEU A 18 -37.52 11.00 43.99
CA LEU A 18 -37.14 9.66 43.51
C LEU A 18 -36.98 9.53 42.00
N PHE A 19 -36.97 10.65 41.25
CA PHE A 19 -36.81 10.65 39.79
C PHE A 19 -35.48 11.20 39.28
N LEU A 20 -34.55 11.53 40.14
CA LEU A 20 -33.28 12.18 39.77
C LEU A 20 -32.01 11.33 39.94
N TRP A 21 -32.11 10.00 40.06
CA TRP A 21 -30.92 9.16 40.21
C TRP A 21 -30.91 7.90 39.31
N ARG A 22 -31.44 8.04 38.11
CA ARG A 22 -31.27 7.01 37.05
C ARG A 22 -30.96 7.58 35.66
N THR A 23 -30.23 8.68 35.62
CA THR A 23 -29.61 9.11 34.36
C THR A 23 -28.12 9.20 34.60
N SER A 24 -27.41 8.45 33.82
CA SER A 24 -25.97 8.61 33.58
C SER A 24 -25.14 7.44 34.06
N LEU A 25 -25.10 6.47 33.26
CA LEU A 25 -23.91 5.71 32.91
C LEU A 25 -24.20 4.97 31.61
N ALA A 26 -24.78 5.67 30.61
CA ALA A 26 -24.53 5.34 29.24
C ALA A 26 -23.12 5.83 28.96
N GLY A 27 -22.12 5.01 29.35
CA GLY A 27 -20.78 5.20 28.92
C GLY A 27 -20.80 5.36 27.40
N LEU A 28 -20.42 6.55 26.95
CA LEU A 28 -20.09 6.82 25.58
C LEU A 28 -18.87 5.93 25.27
N VAL A 29 -19.10 4.68 24.91
CA VAL A 29 -18.14 3.91 24.15
C VAL A 29 -18.03 4.67 22.85
N LEU A 30 -17.15 5.65 22.84
CA LEU A 30 -16.51 6.12 21.62
C LEU A 30 -15.85 4.88 21.02
N CYS A 31 -16.62 4.11 20.25
CA CYS A 31 -16.07 3.34 19.18
C CYS A 31 -15.33 4.36 18.30
N THR A 32 -14.09 4.61 18.62
CA THR A 32 -13.12 5.02 17.62
C THR A 32 -13.11 3.85 16.63
N SER A 33 -14.04 3.87 15.69
CA SER A 33 -13.84 3.26 14.41
C SER A 33 -12.61 3.99 13.90
N ALA A 34 -11.41 3.49 14.24
CA ALA A 34 -10.24 3.74 13.45
C ALA A 34 -10.76 3.43 12.04
N ALA A 35 -10.94 4.46 11.23
CA ALA A 35 -11.25 4.29 9.83
C ALA A 35 -10.14 3.35 9.36
N LEU A 36 -10.48 2.07 9.16
CA LEU A 36 -9.57 1.10 8.59
C LEU A 36 -9.15 1.78 7.30
N ALA A 37 -7.93 2.28 7.29
CA ALA A 37 -7.33 2.88 6.12
C ALA A 37 -7.68 1.91 5.01
N GLN A 38 -8.30 2.39 3.94
CA GLN A 38 -8.70 1.53 2.83
C GLN A 38 -7.40 1.06 2.18
N VAL A 39 -6.85 0.02 2.80
CA VAL A 39 -5.68 -0.71 2.34
C VAL A 39 -6.05 -1.22 0.97
N GLY A 40 -5.11 -1.25 0.06
CA GLY A 40 -5.33 -1.70 -1.30
C GLY A 40 -6.04 -3.05 -1.38
N ASP A 41 -6.62 -3.34 -2.52
CA ASP A 41 -7.20 -4.65 -2.79
C ASP A 41 -6.11 -5.73 -2.63
N LYS A 42 -6.44 -6.77 -1.87
CA LYS A 42 -5.51 -7.84 -1.50
C LYS A 42 -5.87 -9.15 -2.17
N VAL A 43 -4.88 -9.85 -2.64
CA VAL A 43 -5.03 -11.25 -3.05
C VAL A 43 -4.66 -12.14 -1.88
N ARG A 44 -5.60 -13.00 -1.48
CA ARG A 44 -5.36 -14.02 -0.44
C ARG A 44 -4.72 -15.25 -1.10
N LEU A 45 -3.55 -15.59 -0.62
CA LEU A 45 -2.81 -16.80 -0.97
C LEU A 45 -2.83 -17.77 0.22
N PRO A 46 -2.45 -19.05 0.06
CA PRO A 46 -2.56 -20.03 1.14
C PRO A 46 -1.82 -19.66 2.43
N ALA A 47 -0.69 -18.96 2.35
CA ALA A 47 0.16 -18.65 3.50
C ALA A 47 0.07 -17.18 3.96
N PHE A 48 -0.36 -16.25 3.11
CA PHE A 48 -0.43 -14.81 3.38
C PHE A 48 -1.40 -14.13 2.42
N ALA A 49 -1.72 -12.87 2.69
CA ALA A 49 -2.33 -11.99 1.68
C ALA A 49 -1.29 -10.99 1.18
N ILE A 50 -1.41 -10.55 -0.06
CA ILE A 50 -0.49 -9.59 -0.70
C ILE A 50 -1.31 -8.52 -1.43
N ASP A 51 -0.82 -7.28 -1.46
CA ASP A 51 -1.44 -6.22 -2.24
C ASP A 51 -1.48 -6.62 -3.72
N ARG A 52 -2.65 -6.43 -4.35
CA ARG A 52 -2.87 -6.80 -5.76
C ARG A 52 -1.97 -6.03 -6.72
N THR A 53 -1.65 -4.80 -6.38
CA THR A 53 -0.79 -3.88 -7.13
C THR A 53 0.32 -3.36 -6.23
N GLU A 54 1.23 -2.57 -6.77
CA GLU A 54 2.11 -1.70 -5.97
C GLU A 54 1.26 -0.72 -5.14
N VAL A 55 1.83 -0.23 -4.05
CA VAL A 55 1.23 0.84 -3.25
C VAL A 55 1.16 2.11 -4.09
N THR A 56 -0.03 2.70 -4.19
CA THR A 56 -0.26 3.88 -5.02
C THR A 56 -0.02 5.19 -4.28
N ILE A 57 0.14 6.29 -5.03
CA ILE A 57 0.21 7.66 -4.50
C ILE A 57 -0.99 7.96 -3.59
N GLY A 58 -2.21 7.58 -4.01
CA GLY A 58 -3.41 7.81 -3.20
C GLY A 58 -3.44 7.02 -1.89
N GLN A 59 -2.88 5.81 -1.89
CA GLN A 59 -2.72 5.02 -0.66
C GLN A 59 -1.67 5.61 0.26
N PHE A 60 -0.53 5.99 -0.29
CA PHE A 60 0.55 6.62 0.48
C PHE A 60 0.16 8.01 1.02
N ASP A 61 -0.63 8.79 0.27
CA ASP A 61 -1.16 10.08 0.73
C ASP A 61 -2.04 9.93 2.00
N ARG A 62 -2.85 8.87 2.08
CA ARG A 62 -3.62 8.58 3.31
C ARG A 62 -2.72 8.33 4.51
N TYR A 63 -1.63 7.57 4.32
CA TYR A 63 -0.63 7.34 5.36
C TYR A 63 0.02 8.65 5.81
N VAL A 64 0.47 9.46 4.86
CA VAL A 64 1.10 10.75 5.16
C VAL A 64 0.16 11.68 5.91
N ARG A 65 -1.11 11.78 5.50
CA ARG A 65 -2.11 12.59 6.21
C ARG A 65 -2.39 12.07 7.63
N ALA A 66 -2.36 10.76 7.83
CA ALA A 66 -2.62 10.16 9.13
C ALA A 66 -1.46 10.30 10.12
N THR A 67 -0.21 10.34 9.61
CA THR A 67 0.99 10.29 10.44
C THR A 67 1.81 11.58 10.47
N GLY A 68 1.57 12.49 9.53
CA GLY A 68 2.40 13.69 9.34
C GLY A 68 3.79 13.37 8.78
N THR A 69 4.00 12.19 8.20
CA THR A 69 5.29 11.78 7.66
C THR A 69 5.75 12.74 6.56
N VAL A 70 7.01 13.17 6.64
CA VAL A 70 7.71 13.87 5.56
C VAL A 70 8.80 12.93 5.07
N THR A 71 8.79 12.60 3.78
CA THR A 71 9.71 11.63 3.21
C THR A 71 11.12 12.17 3.06
N ARG A 72 12.08 11.28 2.86
CA ARG A 72 13.47 11.65 2.66
C ARG A 72 13.64 12.48 1.40
N ALA A 73 12.98 12.11 0.30
CA ALA A 73 12.99 12.89 -0.94
C ALA A 73 12.50 14.33 -0.71
N GLU A 74 11.41 14.51 0.07
CA GLU A 74 10.90 15.83 0.43
C GLU A 74 11.89 16.61 1.32
N LYS A 75 12.47 15.97 2.35
CA LYS A 75 13.46 16.59 3.25
C LYS A 75 14.74 17.02 2.52
N GLU A 76 15.18 16.21 1.57
CA GLU A 76 16.41 16.46 0.79
C GLU A 76 16.16 17.32 -0.45
N GLY A 77 14.92 17.76 -0.68
CA GLY A 77 14.54 18.68 -1.73
C GLY A 77 14.41 18.07 -3.12
N GLY A 78 14.37 16.74 -3.24
CA GLY A 78 14.14 16.09 -4.52
C GLY A 78 14.48 14.60 -4.56
N GLY A 79 13.94 13.91 -5.56
CA GLY A 79 14.17 12.50 -5.85
C GLY A 79 15.26 12.26 -6.86
N PHE A 80 15.68 11.01 -7.01
CA PHE A 80 16.75 10.63 -7.92
C PHE A 80 16.23 10.05 -9.24
N GLU A 81 16.87 10.44 -10.33
CA GLU A 81 16.79 9.84 -11.65
C GLU A 81 18.21 9.50 -12.12
N PHE A 82 18.34 8.49 -12.98
CA PHE A 82 19.60 8.17 -13.63
C PHE A 82 19.66 8.83 -15.00
N GLY A 83 20.65 9.68 -15.22
CA GLY A 83 20.98 10.31 -16.49
C GLY A 83 22.42 9.95 -16.89
N ALA A 84 23.33 10.92 -16.90
CA ALA A 84 24.77 10.65 -16.99
C ALA A 84 25.36 10.02 -15.71
N GLY A 85 24.56 9.92 -14.68
CA GLY A 85 24.77 9.34 -13.35
C GLY A 85 23.50 9.53 -12.53
N TRP A 86 23.58 9.25 -11.23
CA TRP A 86 22.48 9.56 -10.31
C TRP A 86 22.39 11.06 -10.08
N GLU A 87 21.30 11.65 -10.51
CA GLU A 87 21.04 13.08 -10.41
C GLU A 87 19.82 13.32 -9.53
N ARG A 88 19.96 14.21 -8.54
CA ARG A 88 18.82 14.68 -7.75
C ARG A 88 18.04 15.71 -8.57
N ARG A 89 16.78 15.44 -8.81
CA ARG A 89 15.83 16.32 -9.49
C ARG A 89 15.06 17.14 -8.45
N PRO A 90 15.18 18.46 -8.41
CA PRO A 90 14.47 19.30 -7.44
C PRO A 90 12.95 19.10 -7.53
N GLY A 91 12.31 18.94 -6.35
CA GLY A 91 10.85 18.79 -6.24
C GLY A 91 10.30 17.40 -6.58
N TRP A 92 11.11 16.48 -7.10
CA TRP A 92 10.67 15.12 -7.34
C TRP A 92 10.45 14.38 -6.02
N SER A 93 9.30 13.74 -5.91
CA SER A 93 8.88 13.02 -4.70
C SER A 93 7.82 11.99 -5.06
N TRP A 94 7.32 11.28 -4.08
CA TRP A 94 6.22 10.35 -4.28
C TRP A 94 4.93 11.01 -4.81
N ARG A 95 4.71 12.34 -4.57
CA ARG A 95 3.56 13.09 -5.10
C ARG A 95 3.76 13.57 -6.53
N ALA A 96 5.00 13.75 -6.92
CA ALA A 96 5.42 14.29 -8.20
C ALA A 96 6.65 13.50 -8.70
N PRO A 97 6.44 12.26 -9.15
CA PRO A 97 7.53 11.34 -9.50
C PRO A 97 8.51 11.87 -10.54
N ASP A 98 8.02 12.68 -11.46
CA ASP A 98 8.78 13.33 -12.53
C ASP A 98 8.74 14.87 -12.45
N GLY A 99 8.46 15.38 -11.26
CA GLY A 99 8.39 16.82 -11.00
C GLY A 99 7.02 17.45 -11.30
N GLN A 100 6.06 16.66 -11.81
CA GLN A 100 4.68 17.08 -12.00
C GLN A 100 3.75 16.29 -11.06
N PRO A 101 2.69 16.90 -10.53
CA PRO A 101 1.68 16.19 -9.76
C PRO A 101 1.14 14.99 -10.56
N ALA A 102 1.20 13.80 -9.98
CA ALA A 102 0.75 12.58 -10.62
C ALA A 102 -0.62 12.13 -10.11
N SER A 103 -1.29 11.30 -10.89
CA SER A 103 -2.57 10.69 -10.55
C SER A 103 -2.46 9.80 -9.30
N ALA A 104 -3.55 9.69 -8.55
CA ALA A 104 -3.58 8.93 -7.29
C ALA A 104 -3.39 7.42 -7.46
N ASP A 105 -3.59 6.90 -8.67
CA ASP A 105 -3.40 5.50 -9.04
C ASP A 105 -1.97 5.15 -9.53
N MET A 106 -1.10 6.15 -9.69
CA MET A 106 0.31 5.92 -10.00
C MET A 106 1.03 5.25 -8.81
N PRO A 107 2.04 4.39 -9.05
CA PRO A 107 2.83 3.81 -7.97
C PRO A 107 3.55 4.90 -7.16
N ALA A 108 3.57 4.74 -5.84
CA ALA A 108 4.34 5.60 -4.95
C ALA A 108 5.82 5.24 -5.03
N VAL A 109 6.62 6.13 -5.57
CA VAL A 109 8.07 5.97 -5.77
C VAL A 109 8.86 7.04 -5.00
N HIS A 110 10.18 7.09 -5.15
CA HIS A 110 11.06 7.96 -4.36
C HIS A 110 10.97 7.71 -2.85
N LEU A 111 10.71 6.47 -2.47
CA LEU A 111 10.63 6.04 -1.08
C LEU A 111 11.79 5.10 -0.76
N ASP A 112 12.46 5.36 0.35
CA ASP A 112 13.49 4.46 0.84
C ASP A 112 12.88 3.24 1.54
N PHE A 113 13.71 2.26 1.89
CA PHE A 113 13.26 1.04 2.54
C PHE A 113 12.51 1.29 3.86
N ALA A 114 12.99 2.21 4.69
CA ALA A 114 12.38 2.49 5.99
C ALA A 114 10.98 3.11 5.84
N GLU A 115 10.80 3.96 4.85
CA GLU A 115 9.51 4.59 4.54
C GLU A 115 8.50 3.58 4.01
N ALA A 116 8.93 2.68 3.12
CA ALA A 116 8.12 1.58 2.62
C ALA A 116 7.71 0.63 3.76
N GLN A 117 8.64 0.26 4.64
CA GLN A 117 8.39 -0.56 5.82
C GLN A 117 7.42 0.11 6.79
N ALA A 118 7.59 1.40 7.04
CA ALA A 118 6.71 2.17 7.94
C ALA A 118 5.28 2.23 7.40
N TYR A 119 5.10 2.44 6.09
CA TYR A 119 3.79 2.37 5.45
C TYR A 119 3.15 0.99 5.64
N CYS A 120 3.85 -0.09 5.30
CA CYS A 120 3.28 -1.43 5.43
C CYS A 120 2.89 -1.75 6.88
N SER A 121 3.70 -1.35 7.85
CA SER A 121 3.39 -1.51 9.28
C SER A 121 2.15 -0.73 9.69
N TRP A 122 2.02 0.51 9.24
CA TRP A 122 0.81 1.33 9.47
C TRP A 122 -0.44 0.71 8.83
N ALA A 123 -0.30 0.09 7.65
CA ALA A 123 -1.38 -0.61 6.95
C ALA A 123 -1.74 -1.96 7.58
N GLY A 124 -1.06 -2.37 8.67
CA GLY A 124 -1.29 -3.64 9.36
C GLY A 124 -0.61 -4.85 8.70
N GLY A 125 0.40 -4.60 7.87
CA GLY A 125 1.19 -5.61 7.18
C GLY A 125 2.69 -5.39 7.35
N ARG A 126 3.44 -5.92 6.42
CA ARG A 126 4.91 -5.77 6.31
C ARG A 126 5.37 -5.84 4.87
N LEU A 127 6.62 -5.49 4.59
CA LEU A 127 7.22 -5.82 3.30
C LEU A 127 7.32 -7.35 3.13
N PRO A 128 7.13 -7.88 1.92
CA PRO A 128 7.34 -9.29 1.63
C PRO A 128 8.81 -9.67 1.79
N THR A 129 9.08 -10.91 2.12
CA THR A 129 10.39 -11.50 1.81
C THR A 129 10.51 -11.71 0.31
N GLY A 130 11.74 -11.78 -0.22
CA GLY A 130 11.95 -12.11 -1.63
C GLY A 130 11.35 -13.47 -2.02
N ALA A 131 11.34 -14.43 -1.10
CA ALA A 131 10.72 -15.74 -1.31
C ALA A 131 9.19 -15.65 -1.42
N GLU A 132 8.54 -14.88 -0.56
CA GLU A 132 7.09 -14.64 -0.63
C GLU A 132 6.72 -13.91 -1.93
N TRP A 133 7.47 -12.85 -2.25
CA TRP A 133 7.27 -12.10 -3.48
C TRP A 133 7.43 -12.99 -4.72
N GLN A 134 8.50 -13.78 -4.78
CA GLN A 134 8.75 -14.71 -5.87
C GLN A 134 7.68 -15.79 -5.99
N SER A 135 7.27 -16.38 -4.86
CA SER A 135 6.20 -17.36 -4.83
C SER A 135 4.89 -16.77 -5.36
N ALA A 136 4.52 -15.57 -4.91
CA ALA A 136 3.32 -14.87 -5.36
C ALA A 136 3.37 -14.48 -6.84
N GLY A 137 4.52 -14.02 -7.33
CA GLY A 137 4.66 -13.52 -8.70
C GLY A 137 4.81 -14.63 -9.76
N PHE A 138 5.31 -15.80 -9.40
CA PHE A 138 5.67 -16.81 -10.38
C PHE A 138 4.92 -18.14 -10.26
N THR A 139 4.40 -18.51 -9.09
CA THR A 139 3.69 -19.77 -8.89
C THR A 139 2.20 -19.54 -8.69
N GLU A 140 1.37 -20.17 -9.50
CA GLU A 140 -0.09 -20.07 -9.36
C GLU A 140 -0.55 -20.85 -8.12
N LEU A 141 -0.96 -20.14 -7.08
CA LEU A 141 -1.30 -20.67 -5.77
C LEU A 141 -2.81 -20.73 -5.50
N ARG A 142 -3.63 -20.11 -6.33
CA ARG A 142 -5.10 -20.12 -6.15
C ARG A 142 -5.66 -21.54 -6.31
N ASP A 143 -6.66 -21.89 -5.50
CA ASP A 143 -7.30 -23.20 -5.57
C ASP A 143 -8.04 -23.45 -6.88
N THR A 144 -8.67 -22.40 -7.40
CA THR A 144 -9.46 -22.41 -8.64
C THR A 144 -9.06 -21.25 -9.53
N PRO A 145 -7.88 -21.31 -10.16
CA PRO A 145 -7.47 -20.25 -11.07
C PRO A 145 -8.29 -20.26 -12.35
N GLU A 146 -8.60 -19.09 -12.88
CA GLU A 146 -9.18 -18.96 -14.20
C GLU A 146 -8.14 -19.27 -15.28
N LYS A 147 -8.58 -19.78 -16.43
CA LYS A 147 -7.68 -19.99 -17.58
C LYS A 147 -7.03 -18.67 -18.01
N PRO A 148 -5.77 -18.65 -18.42
CA PRO A 148 -4.92 -19.81 -18.75
C PRO A 148 -4.11 -20.36 -17.56
N TRP A 149 -4.35 -19.89 -16.33
CA TRP A 149 -3.55 -20.23 -15.17
C TRP A 149 -3.81 -21.66 -14.69
N LEU A 150 -2.75 -22.34 -14.25
CA LEU A 150 -2.80 -23.73 -13.75
C LEU A 150 -2.28 -23.77 -12.33
N LYS A 151 -3.10 -24.24 -11.39
CA LYS A 151 -2.72 -24.39 -9.98
C LYS A 151 -1.42 -25.19 -9.83
N GLY A 152 -0.49 -24.64 -9.05
CA GLY A 152 0.83 -25.22 -8.77
C GLY A 152 1.86 -25.04 -9.88
N LYS A 153 1.48 -24.52 -11.06
CA LYS A 153 2.45 -24.23 -12.14
C LYS A 153 3.28 -23.00 -11.78
N THR A 154 4.60 -23.13 -11.90
CA THR A 154 5.53 -22.00 -11.90
C THR A 154 5.77 -21.53 -13.33
N TYR A 155 5.62 -20.24 -13.55
CA TYR A 155 5.75 -19.60 -14.85
C TYR A 155 7.11 -18.92 -14.99
N PRO A 156 7.66 -18.80 -16.19
CA PRO A 156 8.94 -18.11 -16.42
C PRO A 156 8.88 -16.59 -16.25
N TRP A 157 7.65 -16.02 -16.26
CA TRP A 157 7.39 -14.60 -16.11
C TRP A 157 6.20 -14.38 -15.15
N THR A 158 6.17 -13.25 -14.49
CA THR A 158 5.03 -12.85 -13.66
C THR A 158 3.73 -12.68 -14.46
N THR A 159 3.85 -12.40 -15.77
CA THR A 159 2.76 -12.31 -16.74
C THR A 159 2.44 -13.65 -17.42
N GLY A 160 3.09 -14.75 -17.02
CA GLY A 160 2.83 -16.11 -17.53
C GLY A 160 3.98 -16.68 -18.37
N ASP A 161 3.67 -17.21 -19.55
CA ASP A 161 4.65 -17.87 -20.41
C ASP A 161 5.50 -16.87 -21.24
N SER A 162 5.18 -15.57 -21.20
CA SER A 162 5.94 -14.49 -21.86
C SER A 162 5.85 -13.17 -21.06
N PRO A 163 6.76 -12.20 -21.28
CA PRO A 163 6.72 -10.89 -20.61
C PRO A 163 5.68 -9.94 -21.20
N GLN A 164 4.92 -10.34 -22.20
CA GLN A 164 3.95 -9.47 -22.87
C GLN A 164 2.92 -8.89 -21.92
N GLY A 165 2.68 -7.59 -22.04
CA GLY A 165 1.73 -6.83 -21.23
C GLY A 165 2.30 -6.29 -19.94
N ALA A 166 3.60 -6.48 -19.68
CA ALA A 166 4.34 -5.78 -18.64
C ALA A 166 4.84 -4.42 -19.15
N ASN A 167 5.01 -3.44 -18.25
CA ASN A 167 5.59 -2.13 -18.56
C ASN A 167 7.12 -2.19 -18.39
N THR A 168 7.85 -2.19 -19.52
CA THR A 168 9.31 -2.31 -19.60
C THR A 168 9.87 -1.22 -20.51
N SER A 169 11.19 -1.16 -20.72
CA SER A 169 11.80 -0.30 -21.74
C SER A 169 11.55 -0.75 -23.19
N GLU A 170 10.83 -1.83 -23.37
CA GLU A 170 10.43 -2.37 -24.67
C GLU A 170 9.11 -1.71 -25.14
N ALA A 171 8.56 -2.18 -26.26
CA ALA A 171 7.36 -1.56 -26.82
C ALA A 171 6.11 -1.82 -25.96
N ASP A 172 5.73 -0.84 -25.19
CA ASP A 172 4.47 -0.74 -24.45
C ASP A 172 3.94 0.71 -24.52
N PRO A 173 2.70 0.99 -24.06
CA PRO A 173 2.11 2.31 -24.21
C PRO A 173 2.61 3.36 -23.22
N TRP A 174 3.42 3.00 -22.22
CA TRP A 174 3.83 3.92 -21.16
C TRP A 174 5.31 4.31 -21.29
N PRO A 175 5.61 5.62 -21.47
CA PRO A 175 7.00 6.07 -21.54
C PRO A 175 7.75 6.02 -20.19
N ARG A 176 7.02 5.88 -19.09
CA ARG A 176 7.47 5.74 -17.70
C ARG A 176 6.57 4.77 -16.95
N ALA A 177 6.45 4.89 -15.62
CA ALA A 177 5.55 4.03 -14.88
C ALA A 177 4.11 4.12 -15.39
N ALA A 178 3.44 2.99 -15.48
CA ALA A 178 2.01 2.87 -15.72
C ALA A 178 1.23 3.11 -14.41
N PRO A 179 -0.04 3.52 -14.47
CA PRO A 179 -0.93 3.44 -13.32
C PRO A 179 -0.94 2.00 -12.77
N ALA A 180 -0.90 1.86 -11.44
CA ALA A 180 -0.87 0.56 -10.80
C ALA A 180 -2.11 -0.26 -11.17
N GLY A 181 -1.89 -1.47 -11.69
CA GLY A 181 -2.96 -2.33 -12.19
C GLY A 181 -3.40 -2.07 -13.63
N ALA A 182 -2.77 -1.15 -14.37
CA ALA A 182 -3.09 -0.89 -15.76
C ALA A 182 -2.43 -1.88 -16.73
N THR A 183 -1.44 -2.65 -16.28
CA THR A 183 -0.77 -3.67 -17.08
C THR A 183 -1.60 -4.96 -17.14
N ARG A 184 -1.06 -6.01 -17.73
CA ARG A 184 -1.72 -7.32 -17.78
C ARG A 184 -1.73 -7.98 -16.40
N ALA A 185 -2.90 -8.48 -15.99
CA ALA A 185 -3.00 -9.35 -14.82
C ALA A 185 -2.13 -10.62 -15.00
N GLY A 186 -1.28 -10.85 -14.04
CA GLY A 186 -0.33 -11.96 -14.03
C GLY A 186 -0.76 -13.14 -13.16
N VAL A 187 0.22 -13.91 -12.75
CA VAL A 187 0.10 -15.05 -11.84
C VAL A 187 -0.65 -14.60 -10.58
N ASN A 188 -1.52 -15.47 -10.06
CA ASN A 188 -2.39 -15.21 -8.92
C ASN A 188 -3.35 -14.00 -9.07
N GLY A 189 -3.51 -13.46 -10.27
CA GLY A 189 -4.30 -12.25 -10.50
C GLY A 189 -3.65 -10.98 -9.93
N LEU A 190 -2.34 -11.02 -9.74
CA LEU A 190 -1.53 -9.87 -9.33
C LEU A 190 -1.14 -9.04 -10.55
N TYR A 191 -0.96 -7.75 -10.36
CA TYR A 191 -0.51 -6.83 -11.39
C TYR A 191 0.88 -6.30 -11.04
N ASP A 192 1.64 -5.96 -12.06
CA ASP A 192 2.90 -5.23 -11.93
C ASP A 192 3.94 -5.94 -11.03
N MET A 193 3.80 -7.27 -10.81
CA MET A 193 4.79 -8.06 -10.06
C MET A 193 6.14 -8.11 -10.77
N GLY A 194 6.17 -7.82 -12.05
CA GLY A 194 7.40 -7.66 -12.81
C GLY A 194 7.29 -6.44 -13.70
N ALA A 195 8.38 -5.71 -13.84
CA ALA A 195 8.48 -4.40 -14.49
C ALA A 195 7.73 -3.30 -13.72
N ASN A 196 7.20 -2.31 -14.37
CA ASN A 196 6.62 -1.09 -13.83
C ASN A 196 7.57 -0.40 -12.84
N VAL A 197 7.60 -0.74 -11.54
CA VAL A 197 8.62 -0.25 -10.62
C VAL A 197 9.29 -1.38 -9.84
N TRP A 198 10.58 -1.24 -9.52
CA TRP A 198 11.26 -2.11 -8.57
C TRP A 198 10.55 -2.08 -7.23
N GLU A 199 10.47 -3.23 -6.55
CA GLU A 199 9.80 -3.32 -5.26
C GLU A 199 10.77 -3.72 -4.15
N TRP A 200 10.73 -2.98 -3.04
CA TRP A 200 11.45 -3.33 -1.84
C TRP A 200 10.95 -4.64 -1.23
N THR A 201 11.88 -5.50 -0.84
CA THR A 201 11.61 -6.66 0.02
C THR A 201 12.35 -6.56 1.35
N SER A 202 11.95 -7.36 2.33
CA SER A 202 12.58 -7.35 3.67
C SER A 202 13.95 -8.01 3.71
N ASP A 203 14.42 -8.64 2.62
CA ASP A 203 15.70 -9.32 2.56
C ASP A 203 16.86 -8.31 2.69
N ALA A 204 17.84 -8.65 3.50
CA ALA A 204 19.00 -7.83 3.80
C ALA A 204 20.31 -8.50 3.44
N LYS A 205 21.27 -7.69 3.01
CA LYS A 205 22.69 -8.07 2.85
C LYS A 205 23.54 -6.92 3.38
N GLY A 206 23.97 -7.01 4.64
CA GLY A 206 24.56 -5.86 5.32
C GLY A 206 23.58 -4.69 5.37
N ASP A 207 24.04 -3.51 4.95
CA ASP A 207 23.23 -2.28 4.90
C ASP A 207 22.34 -2.16 3.67
N GLU A 208 22.43 -3.13 2.77
CA GLU A 208 21.61 -3.16 1.57
C GLU A 208 20.31 -3.94 1.79
N ARG A 209 19.30 -3.59 1.00
CA ARG A 209 17.99 -4.27 0.91
C ARG A 209 17.75 -4.71 -0.52
N ARG A 210 17.10 -5.87 -0.63
CA ARG A 210 16.78 -6.43 -1.94
C ARG A 210 15.62 -5.69 -2.59
N THR A 211 15.76 -5.40 -3.89
CA THR A 211 14.68 -4.99 -4.78
C THR A 211 14.46 -6.08 -5.84
N VAL A 212 13.23 -6.24 -6.27
CA VAL A 212 12.77 -7.31 -7.17
C VAL A 212 11.88 -6.75 -8.27
N GLY A 213 11.70 -7.49 -9.36
CA GLY A 213 10.70 -7.24 -10.38
C GLY A 213 11.19 -6.48 -11.61
N GLY A 214 12.25 -5.71 -11.52
CA GLY A 214 12.61 -4.79 -12.61
C GLY A 214 11.76 -3.52 -12.61
N SER A 215 11.82 -2.73 -13.67
CA SER A 215 10.99 -1.54 -13.82
C SER A 215 10.84 -1.16 -15.30
N TRP A 216 9.98 -0.17 -15.56
CA TRP A 216 9.79 0.45 -16.88
C TRP A 216 11.10 0.91 -17.55
N TRP A 217 12.14 1.15 -16.76
CA TRP A 217 13.47 1.57 -17.25
C TRP A 217 14.29 0.43 -17.85
N TYR A 218 13.95 -0.81 -17.56
CA TYR A 218 14.73 -2.00 -17.93
C TYR A 218 13.96 -2.91 -18.87
N GLY A 219 14.70 -3.66 -19.71
CA GLY A 219 14.13 -4.73 -20.53
C GLY A 219 13.56 -5.87 -19.65
N ALA A 220 12.71 -6.68 -20.25
CA ALA A 220 11.98 -7.76 -19.60
C ALA A 220 12.87 -8.77 -18.85
N PHE A 221 14.15 -8.91 -19.22
CA PHE A 221 15.10 -9.79 -18.52
C PHE A 221 15.11 -9.51 -17.00
N ASN A 222 14.98 -8.25 -16.59
CA ASN A 222 14.99 -7.85 -15.17
C ASN A 222 13.74 -8.26 -14.37
N MET A 223 12.70 -8.74 -15.05
CA MET A 223 11.49 -9.29 -14.41
C MET A 223 11.70 -10.72 -13.90
N LYS A 224 12.77 -11.42 -14.31
CA LYS A 224 12.96 -12.84 -13.98
C LYS A 224 13.21 -13.06 -12.51
N ALA A 225 12.77 -14.21 -12.01
CA ALA A 225 12.83 -14.59 -10.61
C ALA A 225 14.26 -14.63 -10.02
N ASP A 226 15.24 -14.98 -10.84
CA ASP A 226 16.64 -15.10 -10.45
C ASP A 226 17.41 -13.76 -10.50
N VAL A 227 16.82 -12.73 -11.07
CA VAL A 227 17.42 -11.38 -11.07
C VAL A 227 17.26 -10.75 -9.70
N GLN A 228 18.39 -10.45 -9.07
CA GLN A 228 18.47 -9.86 -7.75
C GLN A 228 19.23 -8.54 -7.82
N ALA A 229 18.64 -7.50 -7.25
CA ALA A 229 19.30 -6.21 -7.10
C ALA A 229 19.27 -5.82 -5.62
N PHE A 230 20.44 -5.54 -5.06
CA PHE A 230 20.57 -4.98 -3.72
C PHE A 230 20.92 -3.50 -3.81
N LYS A 231 20.32 -2.68 -2.98
CA LYS A 231 20.52 -1.24 -2.93
C LYS A 231 20.68 -0.79 -1.48
N PRO A 232 21.48 0.24 -1.22
CA PRO A 232 21.52 0.83 0.12
C PRO A 232 20.12 1.09 0.66
N ALA A 233 19.85 0.77 1.92
CA ALA A 233 18.50 0.91 2.52
C ALA A 233 17.95 2.33 2.42
N GLY A 234 18.81 3.34 2.44
CA GLY A 234 18.43 4.75 2.27
C GLY A 234 18.37 5.22 0.82
N PHE A 235 18.50 4.35 -0.18
CA PHE A 235 18.39 4.71 -1.59
C PHE A 235 16.92 4.86 -1.99
N TYR A 236 16.63 5.84 -2.84
CA TYR A 236 15.30 6.08 -3.40
C TYR A 236 15.42 6.68 -4.82
N ALA A 237 14.52 6.31 -5.71
CA ALA A 237 14.56 6.77 -7.10
C ALA A 237 13.17 6.68 -7.76
N VAL A 238 13.04 7.30 -8.92
CA VAL A 238 11.80 7.39 -9.70
C VAL A 238 11.19 6.04 -10.10
N TYR A 239 11.94 4.96 -10.02
CA TYR A 239 11.51 3.62 -10.41
C TYR A 239 11.54 2.59 -9.26
N ILE A 240 11.52 3.05 -8.00
CA ILE A 240 11.50 2.16 -6.83
C ILE A 240 10.28 2.48 -5.99
N GLY A 241 9.42 1.50 -5.87
CA GLY A 241 8.21 1.47 -5.04
C GLY A 241 8.20 0.21 -4.16
N PHE A 242 7.00 -0.27 -3.83
CA PHE A 242 6.82 -1.45 -2.97
C PHE A 242 5.36 -1.91 -2.95
N ARG A 243 5.12 -3.11 -2.43
CA ARG A 243 3.81 -3.63 -2.01
C ARG A 243 3.93 -4.31 -0.66
N CYS A 244 2.80 -4.54 0.03
CA CYS A 244 2.78 -5.14 1.35
C CYS A 244 2.20 -6.57 1.32
N VAL A 245 2.58 -7.36 2.33
CA VAL A 245 1.96 -8.65 2.69
C VAL A 245 1.34 -8.59 4.09
N TYR A 246 0.35 -9.47 4.36
CA TYR A 246 -0.50 -9.47 5.56
C TYR A 246 -0.70 -10.86 6.13
#